data_cea6532f4c6bc5c43ee10e5a17887cd1
#
_entry.id   cea6532f4c6bc5c43ee10e5a17887cd1
#
_cell.length_a   1.000
_cell.length_b   1.000
_cell.length_c   1.000
_cell.angle_alpha   90.00
_cell.angle_beta   90.00
_cell.angle_gamma   90.00
#
_symmetry.space_group_name_H-M   'P 1'
#
loop_
_entity.id
_entity.type
_entity.pdbx_description
1 polymer ?
#
loop_
_entity_poly.entity_id
_entity_poly.type
_entity_poly.pdbx_seq_one_letter_code
_entity_poly.pdbx_strand_id
1 'polypeptide(L)'
;MARESLKTSFDKLIYLDSEFISTKYEEIRGITPSTEFTKIEGLRSQISIPVISSGIHTQETRKFKVSSLQMWKKINTELYKYPQLKITDFVNYQGTKIGWLDGKFSFGIWNEKVSNNSYENFELDSKGLRVALLTTPEYLSAGFSMLSTASIAIKSNIGIPVNILAKIMWFAENTQTYVACPYLIIEK
;
A
#
# COMPACT_ATOMS: atom_id res chain seq x y z
N MET A 1 14.23 -8.81 -20.56
CA MET A 1 13.23 -9.73 -19.98
C MET A 1 11.97 -8.92 -19.76
N ALA A 2 10.93 -9.17 -20.56
CA ALA A 2 9.62 -8.57 -20.36
C ALA A 2 9.06 -9.14 -19.05
N ARG A 3 8.73 -8.25 -18.08
CA ARG A 3 8.00 -8.66 -16.89
C ARG A 3 6.65 -9.21 -17.38
N GLU A 4 6.40 -10.50 -17.15
CA GLU A 4 5.07 -11.05 -17.26
C GLU A 4 4.10 -10.09 -16.60
N SER A 5 3.03 -9.73 -17.32
CA SER A 5 1.96 -8.94 -16.75
C SER A 5 1.40 -9.77 -15.60
N LEU A 6 1.82 -9.48 -14.39
CA LEU A 6 1.23 -10.00 -13.17
C LEU A 6 -0.26 -9.74 -13.32
N LYS A 7 -1.05 -10.79 -13.57
CA LYS A 7 -2.48 -10.78 -13.32
C LYS A 7 -2.62 -10.52 -11.83
N THR A 8 -2.58 -9.25 -11.46
CA THR A 8 -2.60 -8.83 -10.07
C THR A 8 -3.98 -9.18 -9.53
N SER A 9 -4.05 -10.27 -8.79
CA SER A 9 -5.26 -10.63 -8.07
C SER A 9 -5.51 -9.57 -7.01
N PHE A 10 -6.73 -9.10 -6.86
CA PHE A 10 -7.11 -8.20 -5.78
C PHE A 10 -6.85 -8.81 -4.39
N ASP A 11 -6.78 -10.14 -4.32
CA ASP A 11 -6.51 -10.89 -3.08
C ASP A 11 -5.11 -10.65 -2.52
N LYS A 12 -4.17 -10.22 -3.37
CA LYS A 12 -2.80 -9.87 -2.99
C LYS A 12 -2.61 -8.41 -2.59
N LEU A 13 -3.67 -7.62 -2.63
CA LEU A 13 -3.61 -6.20 -2.33
C LEU A 13 -3.69 -5.96 -0.82
N ILE A 14 -2.62 -5.42 -0.24
CA ILE A 14 -2.52 -5.10 1.18
C ILE A 14 -2.93 -3.64 1.45
N TYR A 15 -2.51 -2.73 0.58
CA TYR A 15 -2.70 -1.29 0.72
C TYR A 15 -2.97 -0.63 -0.62
N LEU A 16 -3.94 0.28 -0.67
CA LEU A 16 -4.28 1.05 -1.86
C LEU A 16 -4.66 2.48 -1.45
N ASP A 17 -3.78 3.42 -1.73
CA ASP A 17 -4.07 4.85 -1.57
C ASP A 17 -5.06 5.30 -2.65
N SER A 18 -6.32 5.47 -2.25
CA SER A 18 -7.39 5.81 -3.18
C SER A 18 -7.26 7.22 -3.76
N GLU A 19 -6.65 8.15 -3.04
CA GLU A 19 -6.43 9.53 -3.51
C GLU A 19 -5.34 9.56 -4.57
N PHE A 20 -4.21 8.90 -4.29
CA PHE A 20 -3.14 8.76 -5.28
C PHE A 20 -3.64 8.08 -6.57
N ILE A 21 -4.38 6.97 -6.43
CA ILE A 21 -4.93 6.24 -7.58
C ILE A 21 -5.91 7.11 -8.37
N SER A 22 -6.78 7.86 -7.69
CA SER A 22 -7.73 8.76 -8.33
C SER A 22 -7.02 9.87 -9.12
N THR A 23 -6.04 10.52 -8.49
CA THR A 23 -5.23 11.57 -9.13
C THR A 23 -4.48 11.04 -10.34
N LYS A 24 -3.83 9.88 -10.21
CA LYS A 24 -3.10 9.25 -11.33
C LYS A 24 -4.01 8.78 -12.44
N TYR A 25 -5.20 8.31 -12.12
CA TYR A 25 -6.20 7.96 -13.11
C TYR A 25 -6.61 9.18 -13.94
N GLU A 26 -6.88 10.31 -13.28
CA GLU A 26 -7.21 11.57 -13.95
C GLU A 26 -6.06 12.07 -14.85
N GLU A 27 -4.83 12.08 -14.33
CA GLU A 27 -3.64 12.47 -15.11
C GLU A 27 -3.44 11.61 -16.37
N ILE A 28 -3.62 10.29 -16.26
CA ILE A 28 -3.35 9.35 -17.36
C ILE A 28 -4.49 9.30 -18.37
N ARG A 29 -5.74 9.38 -17.88
CA ARG A 29 -6.93 9.16 -18.72
C ARG A 29 -7.60 10.46 -19.17
N GLY A 30 -7.28 11.60 -18.54
CA GLY A 30 -7.92 12.89 -18.81
C GLY A 30 -9.41 12.94 -18.42
N ILE A 31 -9.85 12.03 -17.54
CA ILE A 31 -11.25 11.88 -17.13
C ILE A 31 -11.34 11.99 -15.61
N THR A 32 -12.15 12.91 -15.12
CA THR A 32 -12.37 13.05 -13.68
C THR A 32 -13.10 11.82 -13.13
N PRO A 33 -12.56 11.14 -12.11
CA PRO A 33 -13.12 9.88 -11.57
C PRO A 33 -14.59 9.98 -11.17
N SER A 34 -15.02 11.13 -10.66
CA SER A 34 -16.42 11.38 -10.25
C SER A 34 -17.44 11.17 -11.37
N THR A 35 -17.09 11.46 -12.63
CA THR A 35 -18.00 11.32 -13.78
C THR A 35 -18.19 9.87 -14.24
N GLU A 36 -17.18 9.01 -14.07
CA GLU A 36 -17.24 7.63 -14.57
C GLU A 36 -17.70 6.63 -13.48
N PHE A 37 -17.30 6.86 -12.22
CA PHE A 37 -17.45 5.86 -11.15
C PHE A 37 -18.58 6.10 -10.17
N THR A 38 -19.03 7.35 -9.93
CA THR A 38 -20.18 7.64 -9.07
C THR A 38 -21.46 6.97 -9.60
N LYS A 39 -21.56 6.82 -10.91
CA LYS A 39 -22.67 6.12 -11.57
C LYS A 39 -22.71 4.62 -11.25
N ILE A 40 -21.54 4.00 -11.11
CA ILE A 40 -21.41 2.56 -10.82
C ILE A 40 -21.68 2.26 -9.34
N GLU A 41 -21.23 3.13 -8.44
CA GLU A 41 -21.49 2.99 -6.99
C GLU A 41 -22.96 3.22 -6.67
N GLY A 42 -23.61 4.21 -7.30
CA GLY A 42 -25.03 4.47 -7.14
C GLY A 42 -25.95 3.34 -7.65
N LEU A 43 -25.58 2.69 -8.74
CA LEU A 43 -26.33 1.54 -9.29
C LEU A 43 -26.17 0.26 -8.46
N ARG A 44 -25.01 0.06 -7.82
CA ARG A 44 -24.76 -1.13 -7.00
C ARG A 44 -25.30 -1.01 -5.58
N SER A 45 -25.44 0.18 -5.03
CA SER A 45 -26.09 0.37 -3.73
C SER A 45 -27.59 0.08 -3.77
N GLN A 46 -28.21 0.07 -4.95
CA GLN A 46 -29.62 -0.30 -5.15
C GLN A 46 -29.85 -1.78 -5.41
N ILE A 47 -28.79 -2.56 -5.69
CA ILE A 47 -28.91 -4.01 -5.90
C ILE A 47 -28.39 -4.71 -4.63
N SER A 48 -29.28 -4.95 -3.68
CA SER A 48 -29.04 -5.86 -2.57
C SER A 48 -29.01 -7.29 -3.10
N ILE A 49 -27.88 -7.71 -3.66
CA ILE A 49 -27.66 -9.12 -3.97
C ILE A 49 -27.24 -9.79 -2.66
N PRO A 50 -28.00 -10.79 -2.15
CA PRO A 50 -27.53 -11.61 -1.06
C PRO A 50 -26.39 -12.47 -1.57
N VAL A 51 -25.15 -12.02 -1.40
CA VAL A 51 -23.98 -12.83 -1.73
C VAL A 51 -23.75 -13.79 -0.58
N ILE A 52 -24.33 -14.97 -0.69
CA ILE A 52 -23.89 -16.16 0.04
C ILE A 52 -22.59 -16.57 -0.66
N SER A 53 -21.45 -16.18 -0.14
CA SER A 53 -20.17 -16.75 -0.52
C SER A 53 -19.33 -16.99 0.72
N SER A 54 -19.16 -18.27 1.02
CA SER A 54 -18.22 -18.81 1.96
C SER A 54 -16.79 -18.52 1.49
N GLY A 55 -16.07 -17.58 2.17
CA GLY A 55 -14.66 -17.39 1.91
C GLY A 55 -14.12 -16.10 2.52
N ILE A 56 -13.09 -16.24 3.32
CA ILE A 56 -12.36 -15.15 4.00
C ILE A 56 -11.84 -14.10 3.00
N HIS A 57 -11.46 -14.52 1.79
CA HIS A 57 -10.91 -13.66 0.74
C HIS A 57 -11.89 -12.61 0.20
N THR A 58 -13.18 -12.89 0.17
CA THR A 58 -14.19 -11.94 -0.34
C THR A 58 -14.44 -10.76 0.61
N GLN A 59 -14.11 -10.90 1.88
CA GLN A 59 -14.29 -9.83 2.87
C GLN A 59 -13.15 -8.81 2.84
N GLU A 60 -11.92 -9.23 2.56
CA GLU A 60 -10.77 -8.31 2.48
C GLU A 60 -10.90 -7.34 1.31
N THR A 61 -11.32 -7.84 0.15
CA THR A 61 -11.50 -7.02 -1.05
C THR A 61 -12.63 -5.99 -0.91
N ARG A 62 -13.58 -6.21 -0.02
CA ARG A 62 -14.72 -5.30 0.19
C ARG A 62 -14.35 -3.98 0.87
N LYS A 63 -13.24 -3.89 1.56
CA LYS A 63 -12.83 -2.66 2.22
C LYS A 63 -12.39 -1.58 1.22
N PHE A 64 -11.83 -1.98 0.08
CA PHE A 64 -11.49 -1.04 -0.97
C PHE A 64 -12.74 -0.63 -1.74
N LYS A 65 -12.86 0.65 -2.02
CA LYS A 65 -13.93 1.14 -2.91
C LYS A 65 -13.81 0.45 -4.28
N VAL A 66 -14.92 -0.01 -4.82
CA VAL A 66 -14.96 -0.66 -6.14
C VAL A 66 -14.39 0.27 -7.22
N SER A 67 -14.66 1.58 -7.11
CA SER A 67 -14.10 2.60 -8.00
C SER A 67 -12.57 2.62 -7.96
N SER A 68 -11.95 2.60 -6.77
CA SER A 68 -10.48 2.61 -6.62
C SER A 68 -9.84 1.37 -7.22
N LEU A 69 -10.43 0.19 -7.02
CA LEU A 69 -9.95 -1.06 -7.64
C LEU A 69 -10.05 -1.04 -9.17
N GLN A 70 -11.13 -0.49 -9.71
CA GLN A 70 -11.32 -0.38 -11.15
C GLN A 70 -10.37 0.64 -11.77
N MET A 71 -10.17 1.80 -11.13
CA MET A 71 -9.17 2.79 -11.55
C MET A 71 -7.78 2.18 -11.56
N TRP A 72 -7.38 1.56 -10.46
CA TRP A 72 -6.09 0.87 -10.39
C TRP A 72 -5.92 -0.17 -11.49
N LYS A 73 -6.91 -1.04 -11.73
CA LYS A 73 -6.87 -2.02 -12.82
C LYS A 73 -6.63 -1.39 -14.19
N LYS A 74 -7.20 -0.21 -14.44
CA LYS A 74 -7.07 0.49 -15.73
C LYS A 74 -5.72 1.20 -15.90
N ILE A 75 -5.03 1.56 -14.82
CA ILE A 75 -3.75 2.31 -14.85
C ILE A 75 -2.55 1.49 -14.36
N ASN A 76 -2.72 0.26 -13.91
CA ASN A 76 -1.65 -0.53 -13.31
C ASN A 76 -0.42 -0.64 -14.22
N THR A 77 -0.60 -0.81 -15.53
CA THR A 77 0.49 -0.86 -16.51
C THR A 77 1.32 0.41 -16.49
N GLU A 78 0.70 1.57 -16.32
CA GLU A 78 1.39 2.85 -16.21
C GLU A 78 2.13 2.97 -14.88
N LEU A 79 1.53 2.48 -13.78
CA LEU A 79 2.19 2.47 -12.48
C LEU A 79 3.46 1.59 -12.47
N TYR A 80 3.50 0.51 -13.25
CA TYR A 80 4.70 -0.33 -13.39
C TYR A 80 5.84 0.34 -14.16
N LYS A 81 5.61 1.49 -14.81
CA LYS A 81 6.69 2.30 -15.43
C LYS A 81 7.52 3.09 -14.42
N TYR A 82 7.04 3.26 -13.18
CA TYR A 82 7.87 3.87 -12.14
C TYR A 82 9.15 3.05 -11.93
N PRO A 83 10.28 3.71 -11.65
CA PRO A 83 11.57 3.04 -11.51
C PRO A 83 11.58 2.09 -10.32
N GLN A 84 12.37 1.02 -10.43
CA GLN A 84 12.74 0.22 -9.28
C GLN A 84 13.79 0.98 -8.48
N LEU A 85 13.48 1.30 -7.23
CA LEU A 85 14.39 2.01 -6.34
C LEU A 85 15.23 1.00 -5.56
N LYS A 86 16.50 1.33 -5.39
CA LYS A 86 17.37 0.68 -4.42
C LYS A 86 17.57 1.64 -3.27
N ILE A 87 17.29 1.20 -2.05
CA ILE A 87 17.42 2.08 -0.87
C ILE A 87 18.84 2.57 -0.69
N THR A 88 19.83 1.78 -1.09
CA THR A 88 21.24 2.19 -1.13
C THR A 88 21.51 3.45 -1.96
N ASP A 89 20.66 3.74 -2.95
CA ASP A 89 20.81 4.90 -3.82
C ASP A 89 20.37 6.21 -3.12
N PHE A 90 19.84 6.10 -1.88
CA PHE A 90 19.38 7.23 -1.08
C PHE A 90 20.38 7.67 -0.01
N VAL A 91 21.51 6.99 0.14
CA VAL A 91 22.57 7.42 1.04
C VAL A 91 23.04 8.82 0.59
N ASN A 92 22.84 9.82 1.47
CA ASN A 92 23.09 11.25 1.19
C ASN A 92 22.13 11.93 0.19
N TYR A 93 21.01 11.28 -0.19
CA TYR A 93 20.03 11.89 -1.07
C TYR A 93 19.14 12.87 -0.30
N GLN A 94 19.13 14.11 -0.74
CA GLN A 94 18.22 15.15 -0.24
C GLN A 94 17.07 15.33 -1.23
N GLY A 95 15.84 15.04 -0.80
CA GLY A 95 14.65 15.18 -1.61
C GLY A 95 13.73 13.95 -1.53
N THR A 96 12.69 13.97 -2.34
CA THR A 96 11.71 12.88 -2.39
C THR A 96 11.76 12.16 -3.73
N LYS A 97 11.53 10.86 -3.75
CA LYS A 97 11.52 10.06 -4.97
C LYS A 97 10.43 9.00 -4.93
N ILE A 98 9.72 8.84 -6.04
CA ILE A 98 8.67 7.83 -6.18
C ILE A 98 9.21 6.67 -7.01
N GLY A 99 8.92 5.45 -6.57
CA GLY A 99 9.21 4.23 -7.32
C GLY A 99 8.89 2.97 -6.54
N TRP A 100 9.19 1.85 -7.15
CA TRP A 100 8.95 0.53 -6.60
C TRP A 100 10.09 0.12 -5.67
N LEU A 101 9.73 -0.42 -4.53
CA LEU A 101 10.59 -1.07 -3.56
C LEU A 101 10.16 -2.52 -3.43
N ASP A 102 11.11 -3.42 -3.23
CA ASP A 102 10.81 -4.80 -2.86
C ASP A 102 11.45 -5.16 -1.52
N GLY A 103 10.75 -6.00 -0.76
CA GLY A 103 11.24 -6.42 0.54
C GLY A 103 10.25 -7.27 1.29
N LYS A 104 10.47 -7.35 2.58
CA LYS A 104 9.61 -8.05 3.54
C LYS A 104 8.83 -7.02 4.35
N PHE A 105 7.51 -7.03 4.18
CA PHE A 105 6.60 -6.21 4.95
C PHE A 105 6.46 -6.79 6.36
N SER A 106 6.64 -5.97 7.36
CA SER A 106 6.62 -6.34 8.76
C SER A 106 6.05 -5.24 9.64
N PHE A 107 6.05 -5.47 10.94
CA PHE A 107 5.60 -4.52 11.93
C PHE A 107 6.77 -4.16 12.86
N GLY A 108 7.11 -2.89 12.95
CA GLY A 108 8.20 -2.39 13.77
C GLY A 108 7.71 -1.68 15.02
N ILE A 109 8.47 -1.79 16.09
CA ILE A 109 8.29 -1.02 17.31
C ILE A 109 9.47 -0.06 17.43
N TRP A 110 9.16 1.22 17.54
CA TRP A 110 10.14 2.26 17.72
C TRP A 110 10.04 2.82 19.12
N ASN A 111 11.15 2.77 19.84
CA ASN A 111 11.26 3.35 21.17
C ASN A 111 11.95 4.70 21.07
N GLU A 112 11.28 5.75 21.48
CA GLU A 112 11.88 7.05 21.60
C GLU A 112 12.74 7.12 22.88
N LYS A 113 14.04 7.37 22.72
CA LYS A 113 14.99 7.37 23.83
C LYS A 113 14.74 8.48 24.87
N VAL A 114 14.05 9.53 24.45
CA VAL A 114 13.87 10.75 25.29
C VAL A 114 12.58 10.68 26.10
N SER A 115 11.51 10.13 25.58
CA SER A 115 10.18 10.17 26.21
C SER A 115 9.69 8.82 26.74
N ASN A 116 10.44 7.74 26.57
CA ASN A 116 9.99 6.36 26.81
C ASN A 116 8.71 5.95 26.05
N ASN A 117 8.33 6.71 25.02
CA ASN A 117 7.18 6.37 24.19
C ASN A 117 7.57 5.28 23.20
N SER A 118 6.65 4.36 22.99
CA SER A 118 6.75 3.31 21.97
C SER A 118 5.77 3.61 20.85
N TYR A 119 6.28 3.65 19.63
CA TYR A 119 5.48 3.84 18.41
C TYR A 119 5.50 2.57 17.58
N GLU A 120 4.35 2.21 17.08
CA GLU A 120 4.17 1.04 16.23
C GLU A 120 3.97 1.47 14.77
N ASN A 121 4.74 0.90 13.86
CA ASN A 121 4.65 1.24 12.44
C ASN A 121 4.74 -0.02 11.57
N PHE A 122 4.08 0.01 10.44
CA PHE A 122 4.43 -0.91 9.36
C PHE A 122 5.79 -0.56 8.79
N GLU A 123 6.57 -1.58 8.48
CA GLU A 123 7.92 -1.45 7.95
C GLU A 123 8.12 -2.31 6.71
N LEU A 124 9.05 -1.88 5.87
CA LEU A 124 9.62 -2.70 4.82
C LEU A 124 11.10 -2.98 5.16
N ASP A 125 11.46 -4.23 5.28
CA ASP A 125 12.86 -4.65 5.25
C ASP A 125 13.27 -4.91 3.79
N SER A 126 14.09 -4.03 3.26
CA SER A 126 14.66 -4.16 1.92
C SER A 126 16.16 -4.42 2.03
N LYS A 127 16.54 -5.70 2.02
CA LYS A 127 17.94 -6.15 2.09
C LYS A 127 18.70 -5.66 3.32
N GLY A 128 18.05 -5.70 4.47
CA GLY A 128 18.61 -5.26 5.75
C GLY A 128 18.53 -3.77 6.02
N LEU A 129 17.93 -3.01 5.11
CA LEU A 129 17.62 -1.60 5.33
C LEU A 129 16.14 -1.44 5.68
N ARG A 130 15.87 -0.76 6.79
CA ARG A 130 14.51 -0.54 7.30
C ARG A 130 13.90 0.70 6.66
N VAL A 131 12.65 0.58 6.25
CA VAL A 131 11.83 1.67 5.74
C VAL A 131 10.54 1.72 6.54
N ALA A 132 10.33 2.77 7.30
CA ALA A 132 9.07 3.02 7.97
C ALA A 132 8.01 3.46 6.98
N LEU A 133 6.84 2.88 7.03
CA LEU A 133 5.74 3.15 6.14
C LEU A 133 4.68 3.99 6.84
N LEU A 134 4.49 5.22 6.38
CA LEU A 134 3.41 6.09 6.85
C LEU A 134 2.10 5.66 6.18
N THR A 135 1.39 4.74 6.81
CA THR A 135 0.15 4.19 6.29
C THR A 135 -1.07 4.90 6.87
N THR A 136 -2.11 5.03 6.05
CA THR A 136 -3.43 5.49 6.46
C THR A 136 -4.33 4.26 6.64
N PRO A 137 -4.93 4.03 7.82
CA PRO A 137 -5.69 2.80 8.10
C PRO A 137 -6.84 2.52 7.13
N GLU A 138 -7.44 3.57 6.57
CA GLU A 138 -8.54 3.47 5.61
C GLU A 138 -8.11 2.84 4.27
N TYR A 139 -6.82 2.88 3.96
CA TYR A 139 -6.25 2.34 2.72
C TYR A 139 -5.68 0.93 2.87
N LEU A 140 -5.72 0.36 4.07
CA LEU A 140 -5.37 -1.03 4.32
C LEU A 140 -6.52 -1.96 3.95
N SER A 141 -6.21 -3.17 3.49
CA SER A 141 -7.21 -4.25 3.40
C SER A 141 -7.78 -4.57 4.77
N ALA A 142 -8.96 -5.21 4.80
CA ALA A 142 -9.68 -5.46 6.06
C ALA A 142 -8.82 -6.23 7.07
N GLY A 143 -8.13 -7.29 6.65
CA GLY A 143 -7.26 -8.09 7.51
C GLY A 143 -6.09 -7.28 8.07
N PHE A 144 -5.43 -6.46 7.25
CA PHE A 144 -4.31 -5.63 7.70
C PHE A 144 -4.74 -4.45 8.57
N SER A 145 -5.94 -3.91 8.34
CA SER A 145 -6.52 -2.93 9.25
C SER A 145 -6.82 -3.53 10.63
N MET A 146 -7.28 -4.78 10.70
CA MET A 146 -7.46 -5.49 11.96
C MET A 146 -6.12 -5.80 12.66
N LEU A 147 -5.10 -6.16 11.89
CA LEU A 147 -3.75 -6.36 12.42
C LEU A 147 -3.18 -5.11 13.09
N SER A 148 -3.50 -3.91 12.60
CA SER A 148 -3.02 -2.67 13.20
C SER A 148 -3.46 -2.51 14.66
N THR A 149 -4.60 -3.11 15.03
CA THR A 149 -5.15 -3.10 16.40
C THR A 149 -4.88 -4.39 17.19
N ALA A 150 -4.24 -5.40 16.57
CA ALA A 150 -3.93 -6.65 17.22
C ALA A 150 -2.81 -6.52 18.27
N SER A 151 -2.67 -7.51 19.14
CA SER A 151 -1.60 -7.52 20.12
C SER A 151 -0.21 -7.61 19.46
N ILE A 152 0.79 -7.02 20.11
CA ILE A 152 2.18 -7.02 19.60
C ILE A 152 2.72 -8.44 19.41
N ALA A 153 2.29 -9.39 20.23
CA ALA A 153 2.71 -10.80 20.10
C ALA A 153 2.30 -11.41 18.75
N ILE A 154 1.19 -10.95 18.17
CA ILE A 154 0.75 -11.38 16.83
C ILE A 154 1.51 -10.60 15.75
N LYS A 155 1.63 -9.27 15.92
CA LYS A 155 2.23 -8.37 14.93
C LYS A 155 3.71 -8.63 14.70
N SER A 156 4.49 -8.94 15.74
CA SER A 156 5.94 -9.08 15.70
C SER A 156 6.45 -10.20 14.78
N ASN A 157 5.58 -11.15 14.42
CA ASN A 157 5.94 -12.28 13.57
C ASN A 157 5.51 -12.10 12.09
N ILE A 158 4.93 -10.95 11.73
CA ILE A 158 4.54 -10.70 10.35
C ILE A 158 5.79 -10.50 9.50
N GLY A 159 5.80 -11.19 8.35
CA GLY A 159 6.92 -11.08 7.42
C GLY A 159 6.50 -11.52 6.02
N ILE A 160 5.84 -10.63 5.28
CA ILE A 160 5.21 -10.91 3.99
C ILE A 160 6.07 -10.34 2.87
N PRO A 161 6.50 -11.16 1.88
CA PRO A 161 7.19 -10.65 0.69
C PRO A 161 6.26 -9.76 -0.12
N VAL A 162 6.67 -8.52 -0.38
CA VAL A 162 5.85 -7.52 -1.08
C VAL A 162 6.62 -6.74 -2.13
N ASN A 163 5.86 -6.14 -3.05
CA ASN A 163 6.28 -5.00 -3.85
C ASN A 163 5.49 -3.77 -3.39
N ILE A 164 6.18 -2.65 -3.19
CA ILE A 164 5.59 -1.40 -2.72
C ILE A 164 5.88 -0.29 -3.73
N LEU A 165 4.85 0.37 -4.25
CA LEU A 165 5.01 1.67 -4.88
C LEU A 165 4.91 2.73 -3.79
N ALA A 166 5.97 3.48 -3.55
CA ALA A 166 6.03 4.45 -2.48
C ALA A 166 6.81 5.72 -2.87
N LYS A 167 6.56 6.78 -2.13
CA LYS A 167 7.37 7.99 -2.12
C LYS A 167 8.31 7.93 -0.93
N ILE A 168 9.61 7.82 -1.18
CA ILE A 168 10.63 8.00 -0.14
C ILE A 168 10.66 9.48 0.21
N MET A 169 10.57 9.78 1.50
CA MET A 169 10.47 11.15 2.02
C MET A 169 11.79 11.66 2.56
N TRP A 170 12.37 10.97 3.54
CA TRP A 170 13.63 11.35 4.18
C TRP A 170 14.27 10.16 4.91
N PHE A 171 15.49 10.37 5.36
CA PHE A 171 16.18 9.45 6.26
C PHE A 171 16.13 10.00 7.70
N ALA A 172 15.58 9.20 8.62
CA ALA A 172 15.51 9.54 10.03
C ALA A 172 16.77 9.05 10.74
N GLU A 173 17.71 9.95 11.01
CA GLU A 173 19.02 9.63 11.57
C GLU A 173 18.93 8.97 12.95
N ASN A 174 18.01 9.45 13.79
CA ASN A 174 17.86 8.93 15.16
C ASN A 174 17.47 7.44 15.20
N THR A 175 16.80 6.95 14.17
CA THR A 175 16.33 5.57 14.07
C THR A 175 17.05 4.78 13.01
N GLN A 176 17.94 5.43 12.23
CA GLN A 176 18.65 4.85 11.09
C GLN A 176 17.67 4.20 10.09
N THR A 177 16.57 4.91 9.77
CA THR A 177 15.45 4.38 9.02
C THR A 177 15.01 5.37 7.96
N TYR A 178 14.74 4.88 6.76
CA TYR A 178 14.06 5.66 5.74
C TYR A 178 12.57 5.76 6.06
N VAL A 179 11.97 6.89 5.73
CA VAL A 179 10.54 7.13 5.89
C VAL A 179 9.90 7.23 4.50
N ALA A 180 8.83 6.48 4.28
CA ALA A 180 8.13 6.46 3.01
C ALA A 180 6.61 6.49 3.19
N CYS A 181 5.93 7.14 2.24
CA CYS A 181 4.48 7.08 2.08
C CYS A 181 4.16 6.03 1.00
N PRO A 182 3.56 4.89 1.36
CA PRO A 182 3.14 3.91 0.37
C PRO A 182 1.91 4.40 -0.38
N TYR A 183 1.84 4.11 -1.68
CA TYR A 183 0.68 4.30 -2.53
C TYR A 183 0.00 2.96 -2.85
N LEU A 184 0.81 1.90 -2.93
CA LEU A 184 0.35 0.57 -3.26
C LEU A 184 1.26 -0.46 -2.60
N ILE A 185 0.68 -1.45 -1.91
CA ILE A 185 1.41 -2.59 -1.35
C ILE A 185 0.75 -3.86 -1.88
N ILE A 186 1.54 -4.70 -2.55
CA ILE A 186 1.07 -5.94 -3.17
C ILE A 186 1.95 -7.09 -2.69
N GLU A 187 1.34 -8.16 -2.22
CA GLU A 187 2.00 -9.43 -1.91
C GLU A 187 2.57 -10.07 -3.19
N LYS A 188 3.74 -10.68 -3.09
CA LYS A 188 4.39 -11.37 -4.21
C LYS A 188 3.79 -12.72 -4.52
#